data_4628f53c7261d79496811070c2a905f3
#
_entry.id   4628f53c7261d79496811070c2a905f3
#
_cell.length_a   1.000
_cell.length_b   1.000
_cell.length_c   1.000
_cell.angle_alpha   90.00
_cell.angle_beta   90.00
_cell.angle_gamma   90.00
#
_symmetry.space_group_name_H-M   'P 1'
#
loop_
_entity.id
_entity.type
_entity.pdbx_description
1 polymer ?
#
loop_
_entity_poly.entity_id
_entity_poly.type
_entity_poly.pdbx_seq_one_letter_code
_entity_poly.pdbx_strand_id
1 'polypeptide(L)'
;YGDDSYNFSYIGVTSGLDRRYGVDLAWTMNDKLSAYLSAGEEKIDARSLGSMFFGYSDWRWVSSDNSSTFGGGLRIQPLDKLRFDLDYTYAKGTSRMELAGVAGGQYPTNQSELSSFRADAIYALNERLDLQFTWRYETLDSNDWALDGVEPATLPTVLALGVDPYNYDVNYFGLSARYYFGARKLALPE
;
A
#
# COMPACT_ATOMS: atom_id res chain seq x y z
N TYR A 1 -4.44 17.19 6.14
CA TYR A 1 -5.53 17.82 5.43
C TYR A 1 -4.95 18.74 4.37
N GLY A 2 -5.33 18.50 3.13
CA GLY A 2 -4.98 19.35 1.98
C GLY A 2 -6.23 19.70 1.20
N ASP A 3 -6.37 20.97 0.81
CA ASP A 3 -7.47 21.46 -0.02
C ASP A 3 -6.86 22.34 -1.13
N ASP A 4 -6.99 21.85 -2.36
CA ASP A 4 -6.48 22.52 -3.54
C ASP A 4 -7.64 22.94 -4.45
N SER A 5 -7.69 24.21 -4.85
CA SER A 5 -8.68 24.72 -5.79
C SER A 5 -8.01 25.48 -6.94
N TYR A 6 -8.42 25.18 -8.16
CA TYR A 6 -7.87 25.77 -9.40
C TYR A 6 -8.96 26.56 -10.12
N ASN A 7 -9.19 27.80 -9.71
CA ASN A 7 -10.33 28.63 -10.13
C ASN A 7 -10.30 29.10 -11.59
N PHE A 8 -9.20 28.93 -12.31
CA PHE A 8 -9.03 29.38 -13.69
C PHE A 8 -8.81 28.23 -14.69
N SER A 9 -8.98 26.98 -14.26
CA SER A 9 -8.85 25.83 -15.16
C SER A 9 -10.18 25.60 -15.90
N TYR A 10 -10.17 25.78 -17.21
CA TYR A 10 -11.30 25.41 -18.09
C TYR A 10 -11.32 23.88 -18.35
N ILE A 11 -10.18 23.23 -18.23
CA ILE A 11 -9.97 21.80 -18.43
C ILE A 11 -8.92 21.33 -17.42
N GLY A 12 -9.07 20.11 -16.91
CA GLY A 12 -8.19 19.49 -15.92
C GLY A 12 -8.77 19.50 -14.53
N VAL A 13 -7.91 19.29 -13.53
CA VAL A 13 -8.32 19.25 -12.11
C VAL A 13 -8.76 20.63 -11.66
N THR A 14 -9.95 20.71 -11.08
CA THR A 14 -10.54 21.96 -10.57
C THR A 14 -10.50 22.04 -9.05
N SER A 15 -10.54 20.89 -8.36
CA SER A 15 -10.37 20.83 -6.92
C SER A 15 -9.88 19.46 -6.48
N GLY A 16 -9.12 19.42 -5.41
CA GLY A 16 -8.68 18.22 -4.70
C GLY A 16 -8.83 18.42 -3.20
N LEU A 17 -9.26 17.37 -2.51
CA LEU A 17 -9.37 17.34 -1.05
C LEU A 17 -8.73 16.06 -0.56
N ASP A 18 -7.68 16.20 0.24
CA ASP A 18 -6.97 15.09 0.88
C ASP A 18 -7.16 15.17 2.39
N ARG A 19 -7.63 14.07 2.97
CA ARG A 19 -7.81 13.90 4.42
C ARG A 19 -7.11 12.65 4.85
N ARG A 20 -6.20 12.78 5.83
CA ARG A 20 -5.47 11.64 6.40
C ARG A 20 -5.62 11.66 7.91
N TYR A 21 -5.88 10.49 8.45
CA TYR A 21 -5.92 10.25 9.89
C TYR A 21 -5.09 9.01 10.19
N GLY A 22 -4.34 9.05 11.27
CA GLY A 22 -3.53 7.91 11.66
C GLY A 22 -3.28 7.89 13.16
N VAL A 23 -3.11 6.69 13.66
CA VAL A 23 -2.74 6.43 15.06
C VAL A 23 -1.66 5.37 15.06
N ASP A 24 -0.56 5.68 15.72
CA ASP A 24 0.56 4.78 15.96
C ASP A 24 0.77 4.61 17.45
N LEU A 25 0.82 3.36 17.90
CA LEU A 25 1.08 2.98 19.27
C LEU A 25 2.33 2.10 19.30
N ALA A 26 3.31 2.47 20.10
CA ALA A 26 4.49 1.64 20.33
C ALA A 26 4.61 1.38 21.83
N TRP A 27 4.92 0.14 22.16
CA TRP A 27 5.07 -0.30 23.52
C TRP A 27 6.31 -1.17 23.68
N THR A 28 7.16 -0.81 24.63
CA THR A 28 8.35 -1.57 25.03
C THR A 28 8.13 -2.08 26.44
N MET A 29 7.92 -3.39 26.57
CA MET A 29 7.70 -4.03 27.85
C MET A 29 9.03 -4.19 28.64
N ASN A 30 10.08 -4.57 27.91
CA ASN A 30 11.44 -4.69 28.42
C ASN A 30 12.41 -4.74 27.24
N ASP A 31 13.70 -4.91 27.48
CA ASP A 31 14.75 -4.96 26.46
C ASP A 31 14.58 -6.12 25.45
N LYS A 32 13.78 -7.12 25.79
CA LYS A 32 13.55 -8.34 24.99
C LYS A 32 12.22 -8.38 24.28
N LEU A 33 11.29 -7.46 24.59
CA LEU A 33 9.94 -7.48 24.04
C LEU A 33 9.43 -6.08 23.76
N SER A 34 9.14 -5.80 22.52
CA SER A 34 8.44 -4.59 22.08
C SER A 34 7.38 -4.91 21.03
N ALA A 35 6.34 -4.11 21.00
CA ALA A 35 5.24 -4.23 20.05
C ALA A 35 4.86 -2.86 19.50
N TYR A 36 4.26 -2.84 18.33
CA TYR A 36 3.61 -1.65 17.78
C TYR A 36 2.29 -2.01 17.10
N LEU A 37 1.41 -1.03 17.04
CA LEU A 37 0.18 -1.06 16.26
C LEU A 37 0.07 0.26 15.52
N SER A 38 -0.40 0.20 14.28
CA SER A 38 -0.71 1.37 13.46
C SER A 38 -2.06 1.20 12.78
N ALA A 39 -2.81 2.28 12.67
CA ALA A 39 -4.03 2.34 11.90
C ALA A 39 -4.11 3.68 11.18
N GLY A 40 -4.55 3.69 9.94
CA GLY A 40 -4.67 4.90 9.16
C GLY A 40 -5.82 4.83 8.17
N GLU A 41 -6.35 6.00 7.87
CA GLU A 41 -7.36 6.21 6.84
C GLU A 41 -6.97 7.43 6.02
N GLU A 42 -7.05 7.29 4.70
CA GLU A 42 -6.83 8.37 3.74
C GLU A 42 -8.04 8.43 2.82
N LYS A 43 -8.56 9.63 2.64
CA LYS A 43 -9.61 9.91 1.66
C LYS A 43 -9.19 11.04 0.74
N ILE A 44 -9.24 10.77 -0.57
CA ILE A 44 -8.92 11.73 -1.62
C ILE A 44 -10.16 11.91 -2.49
N ASP A 45 -10.70 13.12 -2.51
CA ASP A 45 -11.79 13.52 -3.41
C ASP A 45 -11.22 14.48 -4.45
N ALA A 46 -11.39 14.21 -5.75
CA ALA A 46 -10.93 15.06 -6.83
C ALA A 46 -12.05 15.36 -7.83
N ARG A 47 -12.01 16.55 -8.43
CA ARG A 47 -12.93 16.98 -9.48
C ARG A 47 -12.14 17.49 -10.66
N SER A 48 -12.55 17.07 -11.85
CA SER A 48 -11.94 17.49 -13.11
C SER A 48 -13.01 17.86 -14.12
N LEU A 49 -12.65 18.80 -14.99
CA LEU A 49 -13.41 19.18 -16.18
C LEU A 49 -12.63 18.76 -17.42
N GLY A 50 -13.34 18.31 -18.43
CA GLY A 50 -12.74 17.98 -19.72
C GLY A 50 -13.63 18.36 -20.88
N SER A 51 -13.09 18.25 -22.10
CA SER A 51 -13.80 18.55 -23.33
C SER A 51 -13.55 17.44 -24.35
N MET A 52 -14.60 17.02 -25.05
CA MET A 52 -14.50 16.10 -26.19
C MET A 52 -13.92 16.77 -27.43
N PHE A 53 -14.14 18.07 -27.58
CA PHE A 53 -13.70 18.87 -28.72
C PHE A 53 -13.02 20.13 -28.19
N PHE A 54 -11.79 20.35 -28.43
CA PHE A 54 -11.03 21.53 -28.01
C PHE A 54 -11.91 22.78 -27.77
N GLY A 55 -12.10 23.19 -26.49
CA GLY A 55 -12.95 24.29 -26.13
C GLY A 55 -13.36 24.32 -24.68
N TYR A 56 -14.56 24.81 -24.41
CA TYR A 56 -15.13 24.79 -23.06
C TYR A 56 -15.43 23.37 -22.61
N SER A 57 -15.38 23.15 -21.28
CA SER A 57 -15.68 21.84 -20.69
C SER A 57 -17.13 21.44 -20.99
N ASP A 58 -17.29 20.24 -21.51
CA ASP A 58 -18.58 19.58 -21.80
C ASP A 58 -18.84 18.33 -20.97
N TRP A 59 -17.83 17.86 -20.21
CA TRP A 59 -17.98 16.79 -19.25
C TRP A 59 -17.24 17.08 -17.93
N ARG A 60 -17.69 16.43 -16.89
CA ARG A 60 -17.15 16.53 -15.54
C ARG A 60 -16.90 15.14 -14.99
N TRP A 61 -15.76 14.97 -14.35
CA TRP A 61 -15.38 13.78 -13.61
C TRP A 61 -15.24 14.11 -12.11
N VAL A 62 -15.75 13.20 -11.28
CA VAL A 62 -15.56 13.20 -9.82
C VAL A 62 -14.98 11.84 -9.43
N SER A 63 -13.85 11.84 -8.73
CA SER A 63 -13.27 10.65 -8.13
C SER A 63 -13.27 10.76 -6.62
N SER A 64 -13.51 9.65 -5.96
CA SER A 64 -13.40 9.50 -4.51
C SER A 64 -12.67 8.21 -4.20
N ASP A 65 -11.46 8.37 -3.68
CA ASP A 65 -10.58 7.27 -3.31
C ASP A 65 -10.50 7.21 -1.79
N ASN A 66 -10.69 6.02 -1.24
CA ASN A 66 -10.57 5.76 0.19
C ASN A 66 -9.60 4.61 0.42
N SER A 67 -8.64 4.81 1.33
CA SER A 67 -7.66 3.80 1.71
C SER A 67 -7.63 3.68 3.23
N SER A 68 -7.79 2.45 3.71
CA SER A 68 -7.66 2.11 5.14
C SER A 68 -6.49 1.16 5.32
N THR A 69 -5.63 1.44 6.29
CA THR A 69 -4.48 0.62 6.61
C THR A 69 -4.50 0.22 8.07
N PHE A 70 -4.09 -0.99 8.35
CA PHE A 70 -3.85 -1.50 9.69
C PHE A 70 -2.54 -2.26 9.70
N GLY A 71 -1.71 -2.02 10.71
CA GLY A 71 -0.44 -2.71 10.86
C GLY A 71 -0.16 -3.03 12.31
N GLY A 72 0.66 -4.04 12.54
CA GLY A 72 1.14 -4.38 13.86
C GLY A 72 2.37 -5.26 13.78
N GLY A 73 3.24 -5.12 14.76
CA GLY A 73 4.43 -5.94 14.81
C GLY A 73 4.88 -6.22 16.22
N LEU A 74 5.68 -7.26 16.33
CA LEU A 74 6.21 -7.78 17.57
C LEU A 74 7.69 -8.09 17.39
N ARG A 75 8.51 -7.52 18.26
CA ARG A 75 9.94 -7.88 18.38
C ARG A 75 10.16 -8.64 19.64
N ILE A 76 10.74 -9.84 19.52
CA ILE A 76 11.04 -10.74 20.63
C ILE A 76 12.51 -11.11 20.57
N GLN A 77 13.23 -10.97 21.66
CA GLN A 77 14.63 -11.39 21.80
C GLN A 77 14.75 -12.40 22.95
N PRO A 78 14.39 -13.69 22.72
CA PRO A 78 14.40 -14.68 23.79
C PRO A 78 15.81 -15.02 24.28
N LEU A 79 16.82 -14.85 23.42
CA LEU A 79 18.23 -15.05 23.71
C LEU A 79 19.04 -13.86 23.22
N ASP A 80 20.20 -13.60 23.83
CA ASP A 80 21.06 -12.48 23.45
C ASP A 80 21.50 -12.53 21.97
N LYS A 81 21.56 -13.74 21.41
CA LYS A 81 21.94 -13.96 20.00
C LYS A 81 20.80 -14.21 19.05
N LEU A 82 19.56 -14.32 19.52
CA LEU A 82 18.40 -14.65 18.70
C LEU A 82 17.29 -13.64 18.86
N ARG A 83 16.88 -13.03 17.74
CA ARG A 83 15.76 -12.10 17.68
C ARG A 83 14.75 -12.53 16.62
N PHE A 84 13.49 -12.38 16.93
CA PHE A 84 12.38 -12.50 16.00
C PHE A 84 11.71 -11.15 15.82
N ASP A 85 11.51 -10.76 14.58
CA ASP A 85 10.70 -9.60 14.19
C ASP A 85 9.49 -10.15 13.40
N LEU A 86 8.28 -9.87 13.87
CA LEU A 86 7.02 -10.30 13.25
C LEU A 86 6.23 -9.05 12.90
N ASP A 87 5.77 -8.97 11.65
CA ASP A 87 5.02 -7.83 11.14
C ASP A 87 3.80 -8.31 10.38
N TYR A 88 2.67 -7.66 10.58
CA TYR A 88 1.46 -7.83 9.80
C TYR A 88 0.97 -6.49 9.30
N THR A 89 0.57 -6.44 8.03
CA THR A 89 -0.02 -5.27 7.40
C THR A 89 -1.25 -5.69 6.61
N TYR A 90 -2.33 -4.95 6.80
CA TYR A 90 -3.54 -5.04 6.00
C TYR A 90 -3.82 -3.66 5.41
N ALA A 91 -4.14 -3.60 4.12
CA ALA A 91 -4.56 -2.39 3.44
C ALA A 91 -5.77 -2.69 2.55
N LYS A 92 -6.76 -1.82 2.62
CA LYS A 92 -7.95 -1.86 1.78
C LYS A 92 -8.12 -0.52 1.08
N GLY A 93 -8.19 -0.58 -0.26
CA GLY A 93 -8.47 0.56 -1.13
C GLY A 93 -9.83 0.44 -1.81
N THR A 94 -10.52 1.56 -1.95
CA THR A 94 -11.71 1.66 -2.81
C THR A 94 -11.61 2.93 -3.64
N SER A 95 -11.93 2.82 -4.93
CA SER A 95 -11.95 3.95 -5.85
C SER A 95 -13.29 4.01 -6.55
N ARG A 96 -13.98 5.14 -6.44
CA ARG A 96 -15.24 5.42 -7.10
C ARG A 96 -15.09 6.56 -8.09
N MET A 97 -15.62 6.37 -9.28
CA MET A 97 -15.59 7.36 -10.33
C MET A 97 -17.01 7.64 -10.85
N GLU A 98 -17.33 8.92 -11.02
CA GLU A 98 -18.58 9.39 -11.62
C GLU A 98 -18.27 10.34 -12.77
N LEU A 99 -18.86 10.09 -13.93
CA LEU A 99 -18.72 10.91 -15.12
C LEU A 99 -20.08 11.52 -15.49
N ALA A 100 -20.13 12.82 -15.69
CA ALA A 100 -21.33 13.55 -16.11
C ALA A 100 -21.04 14.40 -17.35
N GLY A 101 -22.04 14.56 -18.23
CA GLY A 101 -21.94 15.35 -19.46
C GLY A 101 -21.72 14.50 -20.72
N VAL A 102 -21.39 13.21 -20.58
CA VAL A 102 -21.27 12.26 -21.68
C VAL A 102 -22.10 11.01 -21.39
N ALA A 103 -22.34 10.19 -22.39
CA ALA A 103 -22.98 8.90 -22.19
C ALA A 103 -22.04 8.02 -21.33
N GLY A 104 -22.51 7.68 -20.15
CA GLY A 104 -21.72 6.95 -19.16
C GLY A 104 -22.42 7.06 -17.81
N GLY A 105 -21.85 7.68 -16.86
CA GLY A 105 -22.48 7.90 -15.56
C GLY A 105 -21.66 7.36 -14.41
N GLN A 106 -22.22 6.43 -13.65
CA GLN A 106 -21.53 5.80 -12.54
C GLN A 106 -20.81 4.54 -13.02
N TYR A 107 -19.55 4.42 -12.68
CA TYR A 107 -18.75 3.23 -12.90
C TYR A 107 -18.78 2.35 -11.65
N PRO A 108 -18.59 1.04 -11.79
CA PRO A 108 -18.41 0.14 -10.66
C PRO A 108 -17.27 0.64 -9.75
N THR A 109 -17.36 0.37 -8.46
CA THR A 109 -16.29 0.72 -7.52
C THR A 109 -15.15 -0.27 -7.68
N ASN A 110 -13.95 0.24 -7.91
CA ASN A 110 -12.74 -0.56 -7.83
C ASN A 110 -12.38 -0.81 -6.37
N GLN A 111 -11.93 -2.02 -6.07
CA GLN A 111 -11.50 -2.43 -4.72
C GLN A 111 -10.18 -3.16 -4.81
N SER A 112 -9.35 -2.96 -3.78
CA SER A 112 -8.12 -3.74 -3.59
C SER A 112 -7.94 -4.05 -2.11
N GLU A 113 -7.53 -5.27 -1.80
CA GLU A 113 -7.23 -5.72 -0.46
C GLU A 113 -5.86 -6.40 -0.46
N LEU A 114 -4.93 -5.86 0.33
CA LEU A 114 -3.60 -6.41 0.54
C LEU A 114 -3.48 -6.91 1.97
N SER A 115 -3.03 -8.13 2.13
CA SER A 115 -2.64 -8.69 3.43
C SER A 115 -1.21 -9.22 3.34
N SER A 116 -0.34 -8.78 4.23
CA SER A 116 1.06 -9.17 4.25
C SER A 116 1.49 -9.54 5.67
N PHE A 117 2.03 -10.72 5.83
CA PHE A 117 2.68 -11.18 7.04
C PHE A 117 4.16 -11.41 6.76
N ARG A 118 5.04 -10.92 7.65
CA ARG A 118 6.48 -11.14 7.60
C ARG A 118 6.99 -11.63 8.94
N ALA A 119 7.86 -12.62 8.89
CA ALA A 119 8.59 -13.14 10.04
C ALA A 119 10.09 -13.19 9.71
N ASP A 120 10.88 -12.51 10.50
CA ASP A 120 12.34 -12.56 10.42
C ASP A 120 12.88 -13.26 11.68
N ALA A 121 13.77 -14.24 11.49
CA ALA A 121 14.58 -14.81 12.54
C ALA A 121 16.04 -14.39 12.32
N ILE A 122 16.61 -13.66 13.25
CA ILE A 122 17.96 -13.10 13.15
C ILE A 122 18.83 -13.71 14.24
N TYR A 123 19.88 -14.40 13.81
CA TYR A 123 20.83 -15.04 14.69
C TYR A 123 22.22 -14.42 14.58
N ALA A 124 22.72 -13.85 15.68
CA ALA A 124 24.07 -13.31 15.78
C ALA A 124 25.06 -14.48 15.95
N LEU A 125 25.69 -14.90 14.86
CA LEU A 125 26.69 -15.97 14.90
C LEU A 125 27.92 -15.55 15.73
N ASN A 126 28.37 -14.29 15.53
CA ASN A 126 29.43 -13.64 16.29
C ASN A 126 29.25 -12.11 16.24
N GLU A 127 30.18 -11.36 16.79
CA GLU A 127 30.14 -9.87 16.84
C GLU A 127 30.15 -9.19 15.44
N ARG A 128 30.46 -9.93 14.39
CA ARG A 128 30.59 -9.40 13.02
C ARG A 128 29.67 -10.04 12.01
N LEU A 129 28.97 -11.10 12.37
CA LEU A 129 28.16 -11.85 11.40
C LEU A 129 26.80 -12.21 11.99
N ASP A 130 25.75 -11.70 11.35
CA ASP A 130 24.37 -12.10 11.58
C ASP A 130 23.89 -12.97 10.41
N LEU A 131 23.13 -14.00 10.72
CA LEU A 131 22.34 -14.76 9.76
C LEU A 131 20.86 -14.39 9.94
N GLN A 132 20.17 -14.15 8.84
CA GLN A 132 18.75 -13.83 8.88
C GLN A 132 17.98 -14.76 7.95
N PHE A 133 16.97 -15.41 8.50
CA PHE A 133 15.92 -16.10 7.76
C PHE A 133 14.69 -15.19 7.70
N THR A 134 14.12 -15.01 6.52
CA THR A 134 12.89 -14.24 6.28
C THR A 134 11.84 -15.16 5.67
N TRP A 135 10.65 -15.16 6.24
CA TRP A 135 9.44 -15.66 5.61
C TRP A 135 8.46 -14.51 5.44
N ARG A 136 7.91 -14.38 4.24
CA ARG A 136 6.83 -13.43 3.94
C ARG A 136 5.72 -14.17 3.22
N TYR A 137 4.50 -13.96 3.68
CA TYR A 137 3.28 -14.37 3.01
C TYR A 137 2.48 -13.13 2.66
N GLU A 138 2.06 -13.01 1.41
CA GLU A 138 1.31 -11.86 0.93
C GLU A 138 0.21 -12.30 -0.01
N THR A 139 -0.98 -11.71 0.18
CA THR A 139 -2.12 -11.87 -0.71
C THR A 139 -2.57 -10.51 -1.20
N LEU A 140 -2.86 -10.40 -2.47
CA LEU A 140 -3.54 -9.26 -3.07
C LEU A 140 -4.79 -9.76 -3.77
N ASP A 141 -5.93 -9.19 -3.40
CA ASP A 141 -7.20 -9.32 -4.09
C ASP A 141 -7.62 -7.96 -4.63
N SER A 142 -7.86 -7.88 -5.94
CA SER A 142 -8.16 -6.64 -6.62
C SER A 142 -9.27 -6.87 -7.65
N ASN A 143 -10.19 -5.94 -7.70
CA ASN A 143 -11.26 -5.87 -8.69
C ASN A 143 -11.13 -4.53 -9.42
N ASP A 144 -10.73 -4.58 -10.69
CA ASP A 144 -10.63 -3.41 -11.55
C ASP A 144 -11.46 -3.64 -12.83
N TRP A 145 -12.67 -3.10 -12.83
CA TRP A 145 -13.59 -3.19 -13.97
C TRP A 145 -12.99 -2.63 -15.28
N ALA A 146 -12.03 -1.72 -15.21
CA ALA A 146 -11.39 -1.13 -16.38
C ALA A 146 -10.54 -2.15 -17.16
N LEU A 147 -10.18 -3.26 -16.53
CA LEU A 147 -9.44 -4.36 -17.15
C LEU A 147 -10.37 -5.47 -17.64
N ASP A 148 -11.64 -5.47 -17.24
CA ASP A 148 -12.60 -6.50 -17.63
C ASP A 148 -12.82 -6.49 -19.15
N GLY A 149 -12.49 -7.61 -19.80
CA GLY A 149 -12.65 -7.79 -21.24
C GLY A 149 -11.66 -6.99 -22.10
N VAL A 150 -10.62 -6.40 -21.53
CA VAL A 150 -9.55 -5.73 -22.28
C VAL A 150 -8.55 -6.76 -22.77
N GLU A 151 -8.79 -7.34 -23.91
CA GLU A 151 -7.92 -8.35 -24.55
C GLU A 151 -7.74 -8.05 -26.05
N PRO A 152 -6.73 -8.61 -26.72
CA PRO A 152 -6.50 -8.38 -28.16
C PRO A 152 -7.67 -8.76 -29.04
N ALA A 153 -8.54 -9.67 -28.61
CA ALA A 153 -9.75 -10.08 -29.34
C ALA A 153 -10.86 -9.01 -29.25
N THR A 154 -10.97 -8.29 -28.15
CA THR A 154 -11.97 -7.24 -27.92
C THR A 154 -11.48 -5.85 -28.30
N LEU A 155 -10.21 -5.55 -28.08
CA LEU A 155 -9.57 -4.27 -28.36
C LEU A 155 -8.21 -4.47 -29.07
N PRO A 156 -8.20 -4.81 -30.37
CA PRO A 156 -7.00 -5.24 -31.08
C PRO A 156 -5.93 -4.14 -31.24
N THR A 157 -6.26 -2.89 -30.95
CA THR A 157 -5.32 -1.74 -31.03
C THR A 157 -4.76 -1.33 -29.67
N VAL A 158 -5.15 -2.00 -28.59
CA VAL A 158 -4.69 -1.69 -27.24
C VAL A 158 -3.65 -2.72 -26.81
N LEU A 159 -2.48 -2.24 -26.39
CA LEU A 159 -1.49 -3.08 -25.72
C LEU A 159 -1.91 -3.20 -24.25
N ALA A 160 -2.54 -4.33 -23.90
CA ALA A 160 -2.89 -4.63 -22.51
C ALA A 160 -1.78 -5.47 -21.87
N LEU A 161 -1.39 -5.12 -20.64
CA LEU A 161 -0.39 -5.87 -19.85
C LEU A 161 -1.00 -7.09 -19.15
N GLY A 162 -2.31 -7.24 -19.17
CA GLY A 162 -3.07 -8.36 -18.59
C GLY A 162 -4.54 -8.20 -18.86
N VAL A 163 -5.29 -9.28 -18.70
CA VAL A 163 -6.74 -9.37 -18.97
C VAL A 163 -7.54 -9.32 -17.68
N ASP A 164 -6.91 -9.72 -16.57
CA ASP A 164 -7.52 -9.80 -15.27
C ASP A 164 -6.83 -8.87 -14.26
N PRO A 165 -7.56 -8.44 -13.20
CA PRO A 165 -6.96 -7.76 -12.07
C PRO A 165 -5.82 -8.57 -11.48
N TYR A 166 -4.80 -7.89 -10.96
CA TYR A 166 -3.64 -8.53 -10.37
C TYR A 166 -3.98 -9.13 -9.01
N ASN A 167 -4.40 -10.40 -9.03
CA ASN A 167 -4.65 -11.18 -7.82
C ASN A 167 -3.52 -12.19 -7.63
N TYR A 168 -2.98 -12.27 -6.43
CA TYR A 168 -1.92 -13.23 -6.14
C TYR A 168 -1.89 -13.64 -4.67
N ASP A 169 -1.37 -14.87 -4.48
CA ASP A 169 -0.90 -15.39 -3.21
C ASP A 169 0.57 -15.76 -3.35
N VAL A 170 1.43 -15.18 -2.54
CA VAL A 170 2.85 -15.44 -2.64
C VAL A 170 3.48 -15.78 -1.31
N ASN A 171 4.33 -16.82 -1.31
CA ASN A 171 5.23 -17.14 -0.23
C ASN A 171 6.67 -16.85 -0.67
N TYR A 172 7.35 -16.05 0.12
CA TYR A 172 8.76 -15.76 -0.07
C TYR A 172 9.57 -16.29 1.11
N PHE A 173 10.66 -16.98 0.81
CA PHE A 173 11.65 -17.43 1.78
C PHE A 173 13.01 -16.87 1.40
N GLY A 174 13.66 -16.22 2.34
CA GLY A 174 14.96 -15.60 2.15
C GLY A 174 15.96 -16.05 3.22
N LEU A 175 17.20 -16.25 2.80
CA LEU A 175 18.33 -16.43 3.69
C LEU A 175 19.38 -15.38 3.35
N SER A 176 19.83 -14.64 4.35
CA SER A 176 20.84 -13.60 4.17
C SER A 176 21.89 -13.64 5.28
N ALA A 177 23.08 -13.16 4.97
CA ALA A 177 24.16 -12.95 5.91
C ALA A 177 24.56 -11.48 5.90
N ARG A 178 24.67 -10.86 7.08
CA ARG A 178 25.12 -9.48 7.24
C ARG A 178 26.45 -9.45 7.98
N TYR A 179 27.46 -8.96 7.29
CA TYR A 179 28.79 -8.81 7.86
C TYR A 179 29.06 -7.34 8.25
N TYR A 180 29.56 -7.13 9.47
CA TYR A 180 29.95 -5.82 10.00
C TYR A 180 31.48 -5.67 9.95
N PHE A 181 31.96 -4.68 9.22
CA PHE A 181 33.40 -4.41 9.09
C PHE A 181 34.04 -3.83 10.35
N GLY A 182 33.26 -3.40 11.35
CA GLY A 182 33.68 -2.99 12.68
C GLY A 182 33.05 -3.87 13.76
N ALA A 183 33.67 -3.94 14.94
CA ALA A 183 33.07 -4.63 16.07
C ALA A 183 31.76 -3.93 16.48
N ARG A 184 30.65 -4.64 16.43
CA ARG A 184 29.39 -4.20 17.02
C ARG A 184 29.58 -4.21 18.53
N LYS A 185 29.46 -3.07 19.19
CA LYS A 185 29.26 -3.07 20.63
C LYS A 185 27.88 -3.69 20.87
N LEU A 186 27.83 -4.99 21.14
CA LEU A 186 26.67 -5.58 21.78
C LEU A 186 26.50 -4.79 23.08
N ALA A 187 25.40 -4.06 23.20
CA ALA A 187 25.02 -3.48 24.47
C ALA A 187 24.82 -4.66 25.43
N LEU A 188 25.84 -4.92 26.24
CA LEU A 188 25.67 -5.79 27.41
C LEU A 188 24.81 -4.96 28.37
N PRO A 189 23.70 -5.48 28.87
CA PRO A 189 23.02 -4.86 29.99
C PRO A 189 23.97 -4.85 31.18
N GLU A 190 24.18 -3.67 31.77
CA GLU A 190 24.77 -3.52 33.10
C GLU A 190 23.84 -4.11 34.16
#